data_d0ee6599fcd7f731a3e5029c5827e546
#
_entry.id   d0ee6599fcd7f731a3e5029c5827e546
#
_cell.length_a   1.000
_cell.length_b   1.000
_cell.length_c   1.000
_cell.angle_alpha   90.00
_cell.angle_beta   90.00
_cell.angle_gamma   90.00
#
_symmetry.space_group_name_H-M   'P 1'
#
loop_
_entity.id
_entity.type
_entity.pdbx_description
1 polymer ?
#
loop_
_entity_poly.entity_id
_entity_poly.type
_entity_poly.pdbx_seq_one_letter_code
_entity_poly.pdbx_strand_id
1 'polypeptide(L)'
;MVQRHLSDADVAEVRDLVEQVQAVDGMPPLSDHVMLHLPGGGDADVRHLLVRDAGGTLEGYAHLDVTDRVAGSSAELAVLPSARGRGIGRALVEELLRQSPDGRLRLWAHGDTPAAEKLATSLGFQRLRVLWQMRMPLLDPLPEVSLPDGVTLRTFVVGQDEAAWTELNNRAFADHPDQGGWSLREVEVREAEPWFDPAGFFLACRGERLVGFHWTKVHGAAATHMRHAHEEVGEHEHEHEPVGEVYVVGVDPSEQGHGLGPTLTVIGLKHLQDKGLREALLYVDEGNTNAVRVYERLGFRRTSTDVCFHRQLT
;
A
#
# COMPACT_ATOMS: atom_id res chain seq x y z
N MET A 1 18.18 -15.72 -11.01
CA MET A 1 17.23 -16.34 -12.00
C MET A 1 15.98 -15.49 -12.03
N VAL A 2 15.38 -15.24 -13.19
CA VAL A 2 14.13 -14.49 -13.35
C VAL A 2 12.99 -15.49 -13.55
N GLN A 3 11.93 -15.37 -12.76
CA GLN A 3 10.75 -16.25 -12.84
C GLN A 3 9.49 -15.37 -12.98
N ARG A 4 8.45 -15.89 -13.61
CA ARG A 4 7.12 -15.26 -13.67
C ARG A 4 6.16 -15.84 -12.64
N HIS A 5 6.53 -16.94 -12.05
CA HIS A 5 5.73 -17.65 -11.06
C HIS A 5 6.68 -18.39 -10.10
N LEU A 6 6.46 -18.22 -8.82
CA LEU A 6 7.22 -18.87 -7.78
C LEU A 6 6.63 -20.25 -7.45
N SER A 7 7.46 -21.24 -7.20
CA SER A 7 7.03 -22.48 -6.58
C SER A 7 6.73 -22.26 -5.09
N ASP A 8 5.96 -23.18 -4.47
CA ASP A 8 5.71 -23.13 -3.02
C ASP A 8 7.00 -23.10 -2.20
N ALA A 9 8.04 -23.81 -2.66
CA ALA A 9 9.35 -23.80 -2.04
C ALA A 9 10.02 -22.42 -2.14
N ASP A 10 9.98 -21.78 -3.32
CA ASP A 10 10.52 -20.43 -3.48
C ASP A 10 9.77 -19.42 -2.60
N VAL A 11 8.42 -19.53 -2.50
CA VAL A 11 7.60 -18.68 -1.63
C VAL A 11 8.01 -18.81 -0.17
N ALA A 12 8.22 -20.06 0.32
CA ALA A 12 8.68 -20.29 1.68
C ALA A 12 10.04 -19.65 1.93
N GLU A 13 11.01 -19.82 1.03
CA GLU A 13 12.34 -19.23 1.16
C GLU A 13 12.32 -17.68 1.09
N VAL A 14 11.44 -17.08 0.28
CA VAL A 14 11.28 -15.63 0.26
C VAL A 14 10.73 -15.13 1.58
N ARG A 15 9.76 -15.83 2.18
CA ARG A 15 9.24 -15.49 3.51
C ARG A 15 10.32 -15.55 4.58
N ASP A 16 11.10 -16.63 4.62
CA ASP A 16 12.23 -16.78 5.55
C ASP A 16 13.25 -15.65 5.38
N LEU A 17 13.55 -15.26 4.14
CA LEU A 17 14.46 -14.14 3.86
C LEU A 17 13.89 -12.82 4.38
N VAL A 18 12.61 -12.57 4.17
CA VAL A 18 11.91 -11.35 4.65
C VAL A 18 11.94 -11.28 6.18
N GLU A 19 11.64 -12.37 6.86
CA GLU A 19 11.68 -12.46 8.33
C GLU A 19 13.08 -12.16 8.87
N GLN A 20 14.13 -12.74 8.27
CA GLN A 20 15.51 -12.50 8.67
C GLN A 20 15.94 -11.05 8.45
N VAL A 21 15.49 -10.42 7.34
CA VAL A 21 15.74 -9.00 7.07
C VAL A 21 15.02 -8.13 8.08
N GLN A 22 13.74 -8.41 8.32
CA GLN A 22 12.93 -7.67 9.29
C GLN A 22 13.48 -7.75 10.71
N ALA A 23 13.97 -8.93 11.12
CA ALA A 23 14.59 -9.11 12.45
C ALA A 23 15.84 -8.23 12.66
N VAL A 24 16.57 -7.92 11.58
CA VAL A 24 17.79 -7.09 11.65
C VAL A 24 17.48 -5.61 11.43
N ASP A 25 16.62 -5.30 10.47
CA ASP A 25 16.34 -3.92 10.06
C ASP A 25 15.20 -3.26 10.85
N GLY A 26 14.42 -4.07 11.60
CA GLY A 26 13.28 -3.59 12.40
C GLY A 26 12.02 -3.31 11.59
N MET A 27 12.03 -3.58 10.28
CA MET A 27 10.89 -3.38 9.39
C MET A 27 10.93 -4.36 8.21
N PRO A 28 9.77 -4.74 7.65
CA PRO A 28 9.70 -5.62 6.50
C PRO A 28 10.33 -4.93 5.26
N PRO A 29 11.15 -5.65 4.47
CA PRO A 29 11.78 -5.11 3.27
C PRO A 29 10.86 -5.09 2.05
N LEU A 30 9.70 -5.73 2.12
CA LEU A 30 8.68 -5.80 1.08
C LEU A 30 7.34 -5.32 1.63
N SER A 31 6.55 -4.70 0.76
CA SER A 31 5.21 -4.21 1.11
C SER A 31 4.23 -5.35 1.41
N ASP A 32 3.19 -5.04 2.18
CA ASP A 32 2.07 -5.95 2.43
C ASP A 32 1.43 -6.44 1.12
N HIS A 33 1.39 -5.58 0.08
CA HIS A 33 0.88 -5.96 -1.23
C HIS A 33 1.70 -7.10 -1.84
N VAL A 34 3.02 -6.97 -1.89
CA VAL A 34 3.90 -8.02 -2.41
C VAL A 34 3.75 -9.30 -1.59
N MET A 35 3.76 -9.20 -0.26
CA MET A 35 3.67 -10.35 0.64
C MET A 35 2.33 -11.09 0.53
N LEU A 36 1.23 -10.37 0.30
CA LEU A 36 -0.11 -10.94 0.18
C LEU A 36 -0.25 -11.77 -1.11
N HIS A 37 0.40 -11.37 -2.20
CA HIS A 37 0.29 -12.01 -3.50
C HIS A 37 1.33 -13.13 -3.74
N LEU A 38 2.36 -13.23 -2.88
CA LEU A 38 3.34 -14.32 -2.93
C LEU A 38 2.72 -15.73 -2.88
N PRO A 39 1.70 -16.05 -2.00
CA PRO A 39 1.10 -17.40 -1.90
C PRO A 39 0.34 -17.78 -3.16
N GLY A 40 0.29 -17.31 -4.18
CA GLY A 40 -0.26 -17.76 -5.47
C GLY A 40 0.81 -17.84 -6.54
N GLY A 41 2.10 -17.65 -6.13
CA GLY A 41 3.22 -17.58 -7.06
C GLY A 41 3.38 -16.21 -7.73
N GLY A 42 2.63 -15.19 -7.26
CA GLY A 42 2.62 -13.82 -7.79
C GLY A 42 1.52 -13.55 -8.83
N ASP A 43 1.32 -12.29 -9.15
CA ASP A 43 0.37 -11.84 -10.16
C ASP A 43 0.86 -12.13 -11.59
N ALA A 44 -0.06 -12.18 -12.56
CA ALA A 44 0.23 -12.62 -13.93
C ALA A 44 1.30 -11.78 -14.67
N ASP A 45 1.43 -10.49 -14.33
CA ASP A 45 2.32 -9.54 -15.00
C ASP A 45 3.47 -9.06 -14.09
N VAL A 46 3.83 -9.85 -13.08
CA VAL A 46 4.99 -9.59 -12.24
C VAL A 46 6.18 -10.46 -12.62
N ARG A 47 7.35 -10.12 -12.12
CA ARG A 47 8.58 -10.90 -12.26
C ARG A 47 9.28 -10.99 -10.94
N HIS A 48 9.77 -12.20 -10.64
CA HIS A 48 10.50 -12.51 -9.42
C HIS A 48 11.97 -12.78 -9.78
N LEU A 49 12.88 -12.12 -9.09
CA LEU A 49 14.31 -12.28 -9.26
C LEU A 49 14.86 -12.95 -8.00
N LEU A 50 15.47 -14.12 -8.16
CA LEU A 50 16.08 -14.88 -7.06
C LEU A 50 17.59 -14.96 -7.27
N VAL A 51 18.35 -14.63 -6.25
CA VAL A 51 19.80 -14.78 -6.20
C VAL A 51 20.12 -15.81 -5.13
N ARG A 52 20.79 -16.89 -5.56
CA ARG A 52 21.18 -18.00 -4.67
C ARG A 52 22.70 -18.12 -4.64
N ASP A 53 23.23 -18.55 -3.51
CA ASP A 53 24.64 -18.92 -3.38
C ASP A 53 24.96 -20.27 -4.09
N ALA A 54 26.20 -20.71 -4.02
CA ALA A 54 26.63 -21.97 -4.62
C ALA A 54 26.02 -23.22 -3.92
N GLY A 55 25.57 -23.07 -2.69
CA GLY A 55 24.86 -24.11 -1.90
C GLY A 55 23.36 -24.16 -2.17
N GLY A 56 22.80 -23.18 -2.94
CA GLY A 56 21.38 -23.09 -3.25
C GLY A 56 20.59 -22.19 -2.29
N THR A 57 21.20 -21.61 -1.25
CA THR A 57 20.55 -20.73 -0.28
C THR A 57 20.14 -19.42 -0.93
N LEU A 58 18.91 -18.97 -0.70
CA LEU A 58 18.42 -17.68 -1.20
C LEU A 58 19.09 -16.52 -0.44
N GLU A 59 19.91 -15.74 -1.14
CA GLU A 59 20.61 -14.57 -0.59
C GLU A 59 19.98 -13.22 -0.98
N GLY A 60 19.14 -13.21 -2.01
CA GLY A 60 18.48 -11.98 -2.47
C GLY A 60 17.24 -12.27 -3.28
N TYR A 61 16.26 -11.41 -3.11
CA TYR A 61 15.00 -11.45 -3.82
C TYR A 61 14.62 -10.06 -4.31
N ALA A 62 13.98 -9.98 -5.48
CA ALA A 62 13.31 -8.77 -5.93
C ALA A 62 11.99 -9.11 -6.63
N HIS A 63 11.01 -8.26 -6.36
CA HIS A 63 9.71 -8.22 -7.01
C HIS A 63 9.68 -7.07 -8.01
N LEU A 64 9.18 -7.32 -9.22
CA LEU A 64 8.99 -6.31 -10.28
C LEU A 64 7.58 -6.38 -10.81
N ASP A 65 6.83 -5.32 -10.60
CA ASP A 65 5.54 -5.06 -11.22
C ASP A 65 5.73 -4.21 -12.48
N VAL A 66 5.22 -4.70 -13.62
CA VAL A 66 5.30 -4.03 -14.93
C VAL A 66 3.91 -3.57 -15.43
N THR A 67 2.90 -3.60 -14.58
CA THR A 67 1.51 -3.31 -14.98
C THR A 67 1.23 -1.82 -15.18
N ASP A 68 1.89 -0.95 -14.43
CA ASP A 68 1.72 0.50 -14.53
C ASP A 68 2.48 1.07 -15.74
N ARG A 69 1.73 1.26 -16.83
CA ARG A 69 2.29 1.82 -18.08
C ARG A 69 2.46 3.35 -18.04
N VAL A 70 1.82 4.02 -17.09
CA VAL A 70 1.88 5.48 -16.97
C VAL A 70 3.10 5.90 -16.15
N ALA A 71 3.23 5.41 -14.93
CA ALA A 71 4.33 5.76 -14.04
C ALA A 71 5.58 4.88 -14.22
N GLY A 72 5.49 3.81 -15.03
CA GLY A 72 6.57 2.85 -15.27
C GLY A 72 6.62 1.72 -14.25
N SER A 73 7.53 0.79 -14.47
CA SER A 73 7.69 -0.39 -13.61
C SER A 73 8.00 -0.01 -12.16
N SER A 74 7.51 -0.82 -11.23
CA SER A 74 7.75 -0.66 -9.79
C SER A 74 8.42 -1.90 -9.23
N ALA A 75 9.39 -1.74 -8.33
CA ALA A 75 10.10 -2.87 -7.73
C ALA A 75 10.45 -2.64 -6.26
N GLU A 76 10.53 -3.77 -5.56
CA GLU A 76 11.00 -3.90 -4.18
C GLU A 76 12.03 -5.01 -4.12
N LEU A 77 13.00 -4.90 -3.22
CA LEU A 77 14.05 -5.93 -3.10
C LEU A 77 14.53 -6.12 -1.67
N ALA A 78 14.97 -7.32 -1.37
CA ALA A 78 15.57 -7.71 -0.11
C ALA A 78 16.89 -8.46 -0.35
N VAL A 79 17.88 -8.20 0.52
CA VAL A 79 19.15 -8.94 0.53
C VAL A 79 19.40 -9.46 1.95
N LEU A 80 19.65 -10.76 2.05
CA LEU A 80 19.95 -11.42 3.31
C LEU A 80 21.05 -10.65 4.06
N PRO A 81 20.87 -10.31 5.35
CA PRO A 81 21.82 -9.46 6.08
C PRO A 81 23.27 -9.96 6.03
N SER A 82 23.48 -11.27 6.14
CA SER A 82 24.80 -11.92 6.06
C SER A 82 25.45 -11.87 4.66
N ALA A 83 24.66 -11.59 3.62
CA ALA A 83 25.11 -11.52 2.22
C ALA A 83 25.28 -10.08 1.70
N ARG A 84 25.00 -9.07 2.54
CA ARG A 84 25.14 -7.66 2.16
C ARG A 84 26.60 -7.26 1.90
N GLY A 85 26.80 -6.19 1.16
CA GLY A 85 28.14 -5.69 0.80
C GLY A 85 28.84 -6.49 -0.30
N ARG A 86 28.24 -7.56 -0.82
CA ARG A 86 28.78 -8.48 -1.86
C ARG A 86 28.29 -8.16 -3.27
N GLY A 87 27.57 -7.06 -3.47
CA GLY A 87 27.07 -6.60 -4.78
C GLY A 87 25.72 -7.18 -5.20
N ILE A 88 25.06 -8.02 -4.38
CA ILE A 88 23.78 -8.66 -4.72
C ILE A 88 22.68 -7.64 -5.01
N GLY A 89 22.51 -6.62 -4.15
CA GLY A 89 21.52 -5.56 -4.38
C GLY A 89 21.75 -4.81 -5.70
N ARG A 90 23.00 -4.52 -6.05
CA ARG A 90 23.34 -3.91 -7.34
C ARG A 90 22.96 -4.82 -8.51
N ALA A 91 23.30 -6.09 -8.45
CA ALA A 91 23.00 -7.07 -9.50
C ALA A 91 21.47 -7.21 -9.69
N LEU A 92 20.70 -7.22 -8.58
CA LEU A 92 19.24 -7.24 -8.63
C LEU A 92 18.70 -5.99 -9.34
N VAL A 93 19.14 -4.78 -8.96
CA VAL A 93 18.65 -3.54 -9.58
C VAL A 93 19.03 -3.45 -11.06
N GLU A 94 20.24 -3.85 -11.44
CA GLU A 94 20.67 -3.90 -12.84
C GLU A 94 19.82 -4.88 -13.66
N GLU A 95 19.42 -6.01 -13.07
CA GLU A 95 18.51 -6.94 -13.73
C GLU A 95 17.08 -6.38 -13.81
N LEU A 96 16.57 -5.76 -12.75
CA LEU A 96 15.27 -5.08 -12.75
C LEU A 96 15.17 -4.05 -13.89
N LEU A 97 16.21 -3.23 -14.10
CA LEU A 97 16.28 -2.28 -15.20
C LEU A 97 16.21 -2.98 -16.59
N ARG A 98 16.90 -4.11 -16.74
CA ARG A 98 16.85 -4.90 -17.99
C ARG A 98 15.47 -5.53 -18.25
N GLN A 99 14.74 -5.83 -17.17
CA GLN A 99 13.42 -6.43 -17.22
C GLN A 99 12.29 -5.39 -17.35
N SER A 100 12.54 -4.11 -17.09
CA SER A 100 11.58 -3.02 -17.26
C SER A 100 11.36 -2.72 -18.73
N PRO A 101 10.12 -2.84 -19.25
CA PRO A 101 9.86 -2.80 -20.70
C PRO A 101 10.23 -1.49 -21.40
N ASP A 102 10.14 -0.38 -20.69
CA ASP A 102 10.37 0.98 -21.20
C ASP A 102 11.58 1.68 -20.57
N GLY A 103 12.38 0.94 -19.78
CA GLY A 103 13.56 1.45 -19.12
C GLY A 103 13.28 2.39 -17.94
N ARG A 104 12.01 2.63 -17.59
CA ARG A 104 11.62 3.38 -16.41
C ARG A 104 11.46 2.43 -15.24
N LEU A 105 12.07 2.75 -14.11
CA LEU A 105 11.99 1.94 -12.91
C LEU A 105 11.85 2.82 -11.67
N ARG A 106 10.82 2.51 -10.87
CA ARG A 106 10.65 3.01 -9.51
C ARG A 106 11.11 1.92 -8.54
N LEU A 107 11.99 2.26 -7.61
CA LEU A 107 12.42 1.39 -6.52
C LEU A 107 11.85 1.90 -5.21
N TRP A 108 11.14 1.04 -4.51
CA TRP A 108 10.65 1.32 -3.18
C TRP A 108 11.61 0.75 -2.14
N ALA A 109 11.99 1.58 -1.20
CA ALA A 109 12.74 1.20 -0.02
C ALA A 109 11.85 1.44 1.20
N HIS A 110 11.50 0.36 1.89
CA HIS A 110 10.79 0.42 3.16
C HIS A 110 11.80 0.77 4.26
N GLY A 111 11.60 1.93 4.87
CA GLY A 111 12.60 2.59 5.70
C GLY A 111 13.56 3.50 4.91
N ASP A 112 13.77 4.68 5.45
CA ASP A 112 14.73 5.65 4.89
C ASP A 112 16.14 5.27 5.36
N THR A 113 16.72 4.22 4.75
CA THR A 113 18.02 3.69 5.15
C THR A 113 19.15 4.26 4.30
N PRO A 114 20.31 4.61 4.91
CA PRO A 114 21.48 5.08 4.16
C PRO A 114 22.00 4.05 3.14
N ALA A 115 21.76 2.76 3.38
CA ALA A 115 22.16 1.69 2.48
C ALA A 115 21.35 1.70 1.18
N ALA A 116 20.03 1.86 1.28
CA ALA A 116 19.13 1.95 0.13
C ALA A 116 19.42 3.22 -0.69
N GLU A 117 19.58 4.37 -0.04
CA GLU A 117 19.92 5.62 -0.70
C GLU A 117 21.27 5.57 -1.43
N LYS A 118 22.30 5.00 -0.79
CA LYS A 118 23.62 4.80 -1.40
C LYS A 118 23.53 3.88 -2.62
N LEU A 119 22.78 2.78 -2.53
CA LEU A 119 22.58 1.87 -3.66
C LEU A 119 21.89 2.59 -4.81
N ALA A 120 20.73 3.21 -4.56
CA ALA A 120 19.94 3.93 -5.55
C ALA A 120 20.77 5.03 -6.25
N THR A 121 21.40 5.92 -5.48
CA THR A 121 22.23 7.02 -6.00
C THR A 121 23.41 6.50 -6.84
N SER A 122 24.09 5.41 -6.38
CA SER A 122 25.22 4.82 -7.11
C SER A 122 24.84 4.23 -8.45
N LEU A 123 23.55 3.96 -8.66
CA LEU A 123 22.96 3.44 -9.90
C LEU A 123 22.22 4.52 -10.71
N GLY A 124 22.34 5.78 -10.33
CA GLY A 124 21.76 6.91 -11.05
C GLY A 124 20.26 7.11 -10.80
N PHE A 125 19.71 6.52 -9.75
CA PHE A 125 18.35 6.82 -9.31
C PHE A 125 18.33 8.15 -8.53
N GLN A 126 17.20 8.83 -8.62
CA GLN A 126 16.90 10.05 -7.86
C GLN A 126 15.69 9.79 -6.96
N ARG A 127 15.70 10.42 -5.78
CA ARG A 127 14.56 10.36 -4.85
C ARG A 127 13.36 11.05 -5.51
N LEU A 128 12.26 10.33 -5.66
CA LEU A 128 11.04 10.82 -6.29
C LEU A 128 10.07 11.34 -5.23
N ARG A 129 9.81 10.53 -4.19
CA ARG A 129 8.87 10.87 -3.15
C ARG A 129 9.13 10.09 -1.86
N VAL A 130 8.55 10.57 -0.79
CA VAL A 130 8.59 9.94 0.54
C VAL A 130 7.17 9.75 1.03
N LEU A 131 6.80 8.53 1.36
CA LEU A 131 5.53 8.19 2.00
C LEU A 131 5.77 7.91 3.48
N TRP A 132 4.96 8.52 4.33
CA TRP A 132 4.88 8.14 5.73
C TRP A 132 3.75 7.14 5.91
N GLN A 133 4.05 6.01 6.51
CA GLN A 133 3.02 5.20 7.14
C GLN A 133 2.75 5.81 8.52
N MET A 134 1.50 6.11 8.77
CA MET A 134 1.06 6.60 10.08
C MET A 134 0.05 5.65 10.67
N ARG A 135 0.08 5.47 11.99
CA ARG A 135 -0.83 4.58 12.72
C ARG A 135 -1.44 5.30 13.92
N MET A 136 -2.63 4.87 14.31
CA MET A 136 -3.28 5.30 15.54
C MET A 136 -4.07 4.15 16.17
N PRO A 137 -4.11 4.06 17.52
CA PRO A 137 -5.02 3.13 18.20
C PRO A 137 -6.47 3.60 18.05
N LEU A 138 -7.39 2.65 17.85
CA LEU A 138 -8.84 2.87 17.80
C LEU A 138 -9.52 2.43 19.11
N LEU A 139 -8.83 2.58 20.25
CA LEU A 139 -9.31 2.12 21.55
C LEU A 139 -10.17 3.17 22.26
N ASP A 140 -9.89 4.44 22.03
CA ASP A 140 -10.60 5.56 22.65
C ASP A 140 -11.74 6.06 21.77
N PRO A 141 -12.78 6.70 22.34
CA PRO A 141 -13.85 7.31 21.57
C PRO A 141 -13.30 8.36 20.56
N LEU A 142 -13.71 8.25 19.33
CA LEU A 142 -13.38 9.22 18.29
C LEU A 142 -14.22 10.49 18.45
N PRO A 143 -13.72 11.66 17.99
CA PRO A 143 -14.47 12.91 18.12
C PRO A 143 -15.81 12.84 17.39
N GLU A 144 -16.82 13.54 17.95
CA GLU A 144 -18.07 13.78 17.26
C GLU A 144 -17.84 14.76 16.11
N VAL A 145 -18.41 14.45 14.95
CA VAL A 145 -18.32 15.29 13.75
C VAL A 145 -19.69 15.48 13.13
N SER A 146 -19.87 16.61 12.47
CA SER A 146 -21.06 16.91 11.66
C SER A 146 -20.63 17.20 10.22
N LEU A 147 -21.47 16.81 9.30
CA LEU A 147 -21.28 17.19 7.90
C LEU A 147 -21.53 18.70 7.72
N PRO A 148 -20.82 19.34 6.80
CA PRO A 148 -21.14 20.72 6.41
C PRO A 148 -22.60 20.87 5.93
N ASP A 149 -23.16 22.06 6.07
CA ASP A 149 -24.54 22.33 5.67
C ASP A 149 -24.81 21.94 4.20
N GLY A 150 -25.90 21.24 3.99
CA GLY A 150 -26.33 20.77 2.66
C GLY A 150 -25.52 19.60 2.10
N VAL A 151 -24.63 19.01 2.89
CA VAL A 151 -23.93 17.77 2.54
C VAL A 151 -24.62 16.59 3.22
N THR A 152 -24.87 15.54 2.45
CA THR A 152 -25.40 14.24 2.92
C THR A 152 -24.37 13.16 2.73
N LEU A 153 -24.46 12.08 3.51
CA LEU A 153 -23.58 10.94 3.44
C LEU A 153 -24.36 9.70 3.02
N ARG A 154 -23.78 8.89 2.16
CA ARG A 154 -24.23 7.53 1.84
C ARG A 154 -23.06 6.62 1.56
N THR A 155 -23.28 5.33 1.47
CA THR A 155 -22.29 4.38 1.01
C THR A 155 -22.27 4.25 -0.51
N PHE A 156 -21.17 3.72 -1.02
CA PHE A 156 -20.96 3.41 -2.44
C PHE A 156 -21.89 2.27 -2.88
N VAL A 157 -22.42 2.35 -4.09
CA VAL A 157 -23.29 1.33 -4.71
C VAL A 157 -22.62 0.81 -5.96
N VAL A 158 -22.17 -0.45 -5.91
CA VAL A 158 -21.54 -1.14 -7.05
C VAL A 158 -22.49 -1.17 -8.25
N GLY A 159 -21.97 -0.88 -9.43
CA GLY A 159 -22.71 -0.79 -10.69
C GLY A 159 -23.42 0.56 -10.91
N GLN A 160 -23.25 1.53 -9.99
CA GLN A 160 -23.90 2.85 -10.10
C GLN A 160 -22.92 4.02 -9.91
N ASP A 161 -21.96 3.90 -8.99
CA ASP A 161 -21.16 5.04 -8.52
C ASP A 161 -19.76 5.12 -9.12
N GLU A 162 -19.28 4.10 -9.79
CA GLU A 162 -17.90 3.97 -10.28
C GLU A 162 -17.50 5.17 -11.16
N ALA A 163 -18.36 5.56 -12.10
CA ALA A 163 -18.06 6.65 -13.03
C ALA A 163 -17.98 7.99 -12.29
N ALA A 164 -18.99 8.32 -11.47
CA ALA A 164 -19.03 9.58 -10.74
C ALA A 164 -17.90 9.66 -9.69
N TRP A 165 -17.59 8.55 -9.03
CA TRP A 165 -16.48 8.49 -8.09
C TRP A 165 -15.13 8.65 -8.80
N THR A 166 -14.90 7.95 -9.92
CA THR A 166 -13.65 8.06 -10.70
C THR A 166 -13.40 9.51 -11.14
N GLU A 167 -14.43 10.21 -11.62
CA GLU A 167 -14.33 11.62 -11.97
C GLU A 167 -13.96 12.49 -10.76
N LEU A 168 -14.59 12.26 -9.60
CA LEU A 168 -14.27 12.98 -8.37
C LEU A 168 -12.85 12.69 -7.89
N ASN A 169 -12.44 11.41 -7.88
CA ASN A 169 -11.09 10.99 -7.51
C ASN A 169 -10.04 11.72 -8.37
N ASN A 170 -10.22 11.71 -9.69
CA ASN A 170 -9.27 12.31 -10.61
C ASN A 170 -9.22 13.85 -10.48
N ARG A 171 -10.32 14.50 -10.09
CA ARG A 171 -10.29 15.94 -9.74
C ARG A 171 -9.61 16.20 -8.40
N ALA A 172 -9.92 15.40 -7.38
CA ALA A 172 -9.37 15.57 -6.04
C ALA A 172 -7.85 15.33 -5.99
N PHE A 173 -7.36 14.47 -6.88
CA PHE A 173 -5.97 14.04 -6.97
C PHE A 173 -5.29 14.40 -8.30
N ALA A 174 -5.73 15.48 -8.97
CA ALA A 174 -5.23 15.86 -10.29
C ALA A 174 -3.69 15.98 -10.36
N ASP A 175 -3.07 16.44 -9.28
CA ASP A 175 -1.62 16.61 -9.17
C ASP A 175 -0.92 15.44 -8.45
N HIS A 176 -1.66 14.37 -8.10
CA HIS A 176 -1.09 13.24 -7.36
C HIS A 176 -0.63 12.13 -8.32
N PRO A 177 0.63 11.66 -8.23
CA PRO A 177 1.19 10.75 -9.22
C PRO A 177 0.55 9.36 -9.27
N ASP A 178 0.00 8.86 -8.15
CA ASP A 178 -0.54 7.49 -8.08
C ASP A 178 -2.07 7.45 -7.93
N GLN A 179 -2.71 8.55 -7.51
CA GLN A 179 -4.16 8.61 -7.26
C GLN A 179 -4.90 9.35 -8.37
N GLY A 180 -4.21 10.16 -9.16
CA GLY A 180 -4.77 10.85 -10.31
C GLY A 180 -4.80 9.95 -11.54
N GLY A 181 -5.82 10.12 -12.39
CA GLY A 181 -5.89 9.45 -13.68
C GLY A 181 -6.40 8.01 -13.66
N TRP A 182 -7.10 7.60 -12.59
CA TRP A 182 -7.75 6.29 -12.54
C TRP A 182 -8.81 6.14 -13.63
N SER A 183 -8.89 4.94 -14.19
CA SER A 183 -9.95 4.49 -15.10
C SER A 183 -11.02 3.70 -14.33
N LEU A 184 -12.20 3.52 -14.94
CA LEU A 184 -13.24 2.65 -14.40
C LEU A 184 -12.73 1.23 -14.13
N ARG A 185 -11.88 0.71 -15.01
CA ARG A 185 -11.32 -0.64 -14.86
C ARG A 185 -10.50 -0.80 -13.57
N GLU A 186 -9.80 0.23 -13.13
CA GLU A 186 -9.02 0.17 -11.88
C GLU A 186 -9.92 0.13 -10.65
N VAL A 187 -11.10 0.73 -10.72
CA VAL A 187 -12.13 0.62 -9.69
C VAL A 187 -12.71 -0.80 -9.68
N GLU A 188 -13.17 -1.29 -10.83
CA GLU A 188 -13.74 -2.65 -11.00
C GLU A 188 -12.78 -3.75 -10.53
N VAL A 189 -11.47 -3.61 -10.80
CA VAL A 189 -10.46 -4.56 -10.33
C VAL A 189 -10.41 -4.58 -8.80
N ARG A 190 -10.47 -3.41 -8.15
CA ARG A 190 -10.46 -3.32 -6.68
C ARG A 190 -11.75 -3.77 -6.05
N GLU A 191 -12.88 -3.62 -6.73
CA GLU A 191 -14.18 -4.18 -6.29
C GLU A 191 -14.19 -5.71 -6.27
N ALA A 192 -13.38 -6.33 -7.12
CA ALA A 192 -13.22 -7.78 -7.15
C ALA A 192 -12.29 -8.33 -6.06
N GLU A 193 -11.57 -7.46 -5.36
CA GLU A 193 -10.64 -7.87 -4.30
C GLU A 193 -11.39 -8.37 -3.05
N PRO A 194 -10.88 -9.43 -2.37
CA PRO A 194 -11.54 -10.00 -1.18
C PRO A 194 -11.74 -9.02 -0.02
N TRP A 195 -10.94 -7.95 0.05
CA TRP A 195 -11.02 -6.93 1.10
C TRP A 195 -12.05 -5.84 0.80
N PHE A 196 -12.59 -5.76 -0.42
CA PHE A 196 -13.55 -4.73 -0.79
C PHE A 196 -14.86 -4.85 0.00
N ASP A 197 -15.25 -3.75 0.63
CA ASP A 197 -16.49 -3.64 1.40
C ASP A 197 -17.16 -2.31 1.06
N PRO A 198 -18.25 -2.31 0.29
CA PRO A 198 -18.97 -1.08 -0.06
C PRO A 198 -19.56 -0.37 1.17
N ALA A 199 -19.81 -1.07 2.29
CA ALA A 199 -20.27 -0.46 3.53
C ALA A 199 -19.19 0.42 4.19
N GLY A 200 -17.91 0.16 3.89
CA GLY A 200 -16.78 0.99 4.33
C GLY A 200 -16.36 2.04 3.28
N PHE A 201 -17.15 2.25 2.25
CA PHE A 201 -16.87 3.21 1.19
C PHE A 201 -17.93 4.34 1.22
N PHE A 202 -17.58 5.45 1.84
CA PHE A 202 -18.48 6.59 2.09
C PHE A 202 -18.39 7.62 0.99
N LEU A 203 -19.55 8.11 0.55
CA LEU A 203 -19.70 9.18 -0.43
C LEU A 203 -20.42 10.37 0.19
N ALA A 204 -19.82 11.56 0.13
CA ALA A 204 -20.43 12.80 0.52
C ALA A 204 -21.03 13.50 -0.71
N CYS A 205 -22.31 13.89 -0.62
CA CYS A 205 -23.08 14.46 -1.71
C CYS A 205 -23.61 15.83 -1.34
N ARG A 206 -23.55 16.78 -2.27
CA ARG A 206 -24.32 18.05 -2.20
C ARG A 206 -25.39 18.03 -3.30
N GLY A 207 -26.63 17.72 -2.90
CA GLY A 207 -27.66 17.33 -3.86
C GLY A 207 -27.27 16.02 -4.56
N GLU A 208 -27.26 16.02 -5.88
CA GLU A 208 -26.83 14.85 -6.70
C GLU A 208 -25.32 14.80 -6.97
N ARG A 209 -24.58 15.87 -6.66
CA ARG A 209 -23.14 15.95 -6.96
C ARG A 209 -22.31 15.29 -5.85
N LEU A 210 -21.40 14.39 -6.21
CA LEU A 210 -20.38 13.90 -5.31
C LEU A 210 -19.34 14.99 -5.04
N VAL A 211 -19.06 15.25 -3.76
CA VAL A 211 -18.18 16.33 -3.30
C VAL A 211 -17.04 15.84 -2.41
N GLY A 212 -17.10 14.60 -1.95
CA GLY A 212 -16.04 13.97 -1.18
C GLY A 212 -16.30 12.49 -0.97
N PHE A 213 -15.30 11.79 -0.53
CA PHE A 213 -15.39 10.35 -0.25
C PHE A 213 -14.34 9.91 0.77
N HIS A 214 -14.61 8.77 1.42
CA HIS A 214 -13.63 8.01 2.19
C HIS A 214 -13.83 6.52 1.92
N TRP A 215 -12.84 5.88 1.36
CA TRP A 215 -12.79 4.44 1.15
C TRP A 215 -11.88 3.82 2.22
N THR A 216 -12.42 2.92 3.04
CA THR A 216 -11.67 2.19 4.06
C THR A 216 -11.27 0.81 3.54
N LYS A 217 -10.20 0.25 4.09
CA LYS A 217 -9.75 -1.12 3.82
C LYS A 217 -9.44 -1.83 5.13
N VAL A 218 -9.64 -3.15 5.18
CA VAL A 218 -9.27 -3.98 6.32
C VAL A 218 -8.25 -5.02 5.87
N HIS A 219 -7.11 -5.04 6.54
CA HIS A 219 -6.06 -6.03 6.34
C HIS A 219 -6.21 -7.18 7.32
N GLY A 220 -5.88 -8.41 6.92
CA GLY A 220 -5.90 -9.58 7.80
C GLY A 220 -7.29 -10.17 8.08
N ALA A 221 -8.38 -9.65 7.47
CA ALA A 221 -9.74 -10.13 7.71
C ALA A 221 -10.07 -11.51 7.11
N ALA A 222 -9.29 -12.01 6.16
CA ALA A 222 -9.58 -13.26 5.44
C ALA A 222 -9.53 -14.51 6.34
N ALA A 223 -8.86 -14.46 7.48
CA ALA A 223 -8.78 -15.59 8.42
C ALA A 223 -10.01 -15.73 9.34
N THR A 224 -10.82 -14.68 9.49
CA THR A 224 -11.89 -14.64 10.51
C THR A 224 -13.20 -15.30 10.05
N HIS A 225 -13.45 -15.43 8.75
CA HIS A 225 -14.69 -16.02 8.23
C HIS A 225 -14.68 -17.56 8.11
N MET A 226 -13.52 -18.24 8.25
CA MET A 226 -13.43 -19.71 8.19
C MET A 226 -13.43 -20.43 9.54
N ARG A 227 -13.55 -19.73 10.68
CA ARG A 227 -13.40 -20.34 12.02
C ARG A 227 -14.65 -20.94 12.66
N HIS A 228 -15.72 -21.20 11.92
CA HIS A 228 -16.87 -21.95 12.47
C HIS A 228 -16.94 -23.41 12.05
N ALA A 229 -15.86 -23.99 11.50
CA ALA A 229 -15.80 -25.43 11.24
C ALA A 229 -14.38 -25.95 11.50
N HIS A 230 -14.26 -26.74 12.56
CA HIS A 230 -13.14 -27.59 12.99
C HIS A 230 -12.08 -26.95 13.90
N GLU A 231 -12.25 -27.22 15.21
CA GLU A 231 -11.17 -27.34 16.18
C GLU A 231 -10.23 -28.48 15.74
N GLU A 232 -8.92 -28.19 15.63
CA GLU A 232 -7.84 -28.99 16.19
C GLU A 232 -6.48 -28.31 15.94
N VAL A 233 -5.89 -27.96 17.05
CA VAL A 233 -4.46 -27.83 17.45
C VAL A 233 -3.39 -27.93 16.35
N GLY A 234 -2.67 -26.81 16.14
CA GLY A 234 -1.38 -26.74 15.46
C GLY A 234 -0.69 -25.40 15.74
N GLU A 235 0.48 -25.45 16.38
CA GLU A 235 1.24 -24.35 16.99
C GLU A 235 1.77 -23.32 15.96
N HIS A 236 1.73 -22.03 16.39
CA HIS A 236 2.53 -20.89 15.89
C HIS A 236 2.28 -20.37 14.47
N GLU A 237 1.07 -19.94 14.16
CA GLU A 237 0.91 -18.80 13.25
C GLU A 237 0.80 -17.54 14.11
N HIS A 238 1.72 -16.60 13.95
CA HIS A 238 1.56 -15.24 14.46
C HIS A 238 0.36 -14.61 13.73
N GLU A 239 -0.83 -14.75 14.30
CA GLU A 239 -2.01 -14.04 13.84
C GLU A 239 -1.76 -12.55 14.01
N HIS A 240 -1.47 -11.86 12.92
CA HIS A 240 -1.51 -10.41 12.92
C HIS A 240 -2.95 -9.98 13.17
N GLU A 241 -3.19 -9.23 14.25
CA GLU A 241 -4.51 -8.63 14.49
C GLU A 241 -4.93 -7.83 13.25
N PRO A 242 -6.21 -7.91 12.81
CA PRO A 242 -6.66 -7.17 11.65
C PRO A 242 -6.52 -5.66 11.89
N VAL A 243 -6.05 -4.95 10.86
CA VAL A 243 -5.79 -3.50 10.92
C VAL A 243 -6.65 -2.79 9.91
N GLY A 244 -7.28 -1.68 10.31
CA GLY A 244 -8.02 -0.81 9.41
C GLY A 244 -7.09 0.15 8.66
N GLU A 245 -7.46 0.51 7.44
CA GLU A 245 -6.73 1.51 6.65
C GLU A 245 -7.67 2.63 6.18
N VAL A 246 -7.23 3.87 6.34
CA VAL A 246 -7.73 5.01 5.57
C VAL A 246 -7.16 4.87 4.16
N TYR A 247 -7.83 4.06 3.32
CA TYR A 247 -7.29 3.66 2.02
C TYR A 247 -7.22 4.82 1.04
N VAL A 248 -8.34 5.51 0.82
CA VAL A 248 -8.38 6.74 0.03
C VAL A 248 -9.41 7.70 0.62
N VAL A 249 -9.00 8.93 0.89
CA VAL A 249 -9.92 10.01 1.27
C VAL A 249 -9.69 11.22 0.38
N GLY A 250 -10.75 11.69 -0.27
CA GLY A 250 -10.68 12.80 -1.22
C GLY A 250 -11.84 13.77 -1.07
N VAL A 251 -11.56 15.05 -1.37
CA VAL A 251 -12.55 16.14 -1.36
C VAL A 251 -12.39 16.93 -2.63
N ASP A 252 -13.50 17.20 -3.32
CA ASP A 252 -13.55 18.05 -4.49
C ASP A 252 -12.84 19.39 -4.20
N PRO A 253 -11.94 19.88 -5.05
CA PRO A 253 -11.22 21.13 -4.81
C PRO A 253 -12.14 22.33 -4.45
N SER A 254 -13.37 22.37 -5.00
CA SER A 254 -14.34 23.42 -4.71
C SER A 254 -14.95 23.37 -3.30
N GLU A 255 -14.80 22.24 -2.59
CA GLU A 255 -15.34 22.02 -1.24
C GLU A 255 -14.23 21.93 -0.18
N GLN A 256 -12.97 22.12 -0.57
CA GLN A 256 -11.87 22.15 0.38
C GLN A 256 -11.91 23.38 1.31
N GLY A 257 -11.30 23.26 2.48
CA GLY A 257 -11.26 24.33 3.48
C GLY A 257 -12.50 24.43 4.38
N HIS A 258 -13.56 23.64 4.13
CA HIS A 258 -14.82 23.65 4.89
C HIS A 258 -14.94 22.49 5.90
N GLY A 259 -13.84 21.80 6.20
CA GLY A 259 -13.81 20.72 7.21
C GLY A 259 -14.30 19.36 6.72
N LEU A 260 -14.70 19.21 5.46
CA LEU A 260 -15.23 17.95 4.94
C LEU A 260 -14.22 16.79 5.00
N GLY A 261 -12.95 17.02 4.66
CA GLY A 261 -11.91 15.98 4.69
C GLY A 261 -11.70 15.39 6.08
N PRO A 262 -11.41 16.17 7.13
CA PRO A 262 -11.35 15.68 8.51
C PRO A 262 -12.61 14.95 8.96
N THR A 263 -13.80 15.45 8.61
CA THR A 263 -15.09 14.82 8.92
C THR A 263 -15.21 13.44 8.30
N LEU A 264 -14.90 13.31 7.00
CA LEU A 264 -14.91 12.03 6.29
C LEU A 264 -13.89 11.05 6.88
N THR A 265 -12.70 11.54 7.25
CA THR A 265 -11.69 10.71 7.91
C THR A 265 -12.23 10.11 9.21
N VAL A 266 -12.85 10.93 10.08
CA VAL A 266 -13.43 10.45 11.35
C VAL A 266 -14.57 9.46 11.10
N ILE A 267 -15.42 9.68 10.10
CA ILE A 267 -16.51 8.76 9.74
C ILE A 267 -15.97 7.38 9.38
N GLY A 268 -14.94 7.31 8.53
CA GLY A 268 -14.32 6.03 8.19
C GLY A 268 -13.60 5.38 9.39
N LEU A 269 -12.93 6.17 10.23
CA LEU A 269 -12.31 5.65 11.47
C LEU A 269 -13.36 5.07 12.42
N LYS A 270 -14.53 5.72 12.58
CA LYS A 270 -15.64 5.19 13.37
C LYS A 270 -16.14 3.86 12.80
N HIS A 271 -16.29 3.76 11.48
CA HIS A 271 -16.66 2.50 10.83
C HIS A 271 -15.64 1.38 11.12
N LEU A 272 -14.34 1.67 11.04
CA LEU A 272 -13.31 0.68 11.37
C LEU A 272 -13.36 0.29 12.86
N GLN A 273 -13.59 1.24 13.76
CA GLN A 273 -13.77 1.00 15.19
C GLN A 273 -15.02 0.14 15.47
N ASP A 274 -16.14 0.43 14.80
CA ASP A 274 -17.41 -0.33 14.94
C ASP A 274 -17.26 -1.79 14.41
N LYS A 275 -16.33 -2.03 13.51
CA LYS A 275 -15.91 -3.38 13.08
C LYS A 275 -15.04 -4.11 14.13
N GLY A 276 -14.72 -3.46 15.25
CA GLY A 276 -13.91 -4.03 16.31
C GLY A 276 -12.41 -3.95 16.08
N LEU A 277 -11.95 -3.17 15.08
CA LEU A 277 -10.53 -3.00 14.84
C LEU A 277 -9.90 -2.10 15.92
N ARG A 278 -8.70 -2.49 16.35
CA ARG A 278 -8.00 -1.83 17.47
C ARG A 278 -6.98 -0.79 17.00
N GLU A 279 -6.64 -0.83 15.72
CA GLU A 279 -5.64 0.06 15.10
C GLU A 279 -6.10 0.48 13.70
N ALA A 280 -5.77 1.71 13.34
CA ALA A 280 -5.86 2.21 11.97
C ALA A 280 -4.51 2.66 11.46
N LEU A 281 -4.25 2.43 10.18
CA LEU A 281 -3.10 2.94 9.45
C LEU A 281 -3.53 3.80 8.25
N LEU A 282 -2.60 4.58 7.75
CA LEU A 282 -2.69 5.28 6.47
C LEU A 282 -1.30 5.51 5.88
N TYR A 283 -1.27 5.78 4.58
CA TYR A 283 -0.10 6.28 3.89
C TYR A 283 -0.34 7.71 3.43
N VAL A 284 0.65 8.58 3.62
CA VAL A 284 0.58 9.99 3.24
C VAL A 284 1.92 10.47 2.70
N ASP A 285 1.89 11.23 1.61
CA ASP A 285 3.10 11.89 1.10
C ASP A 285 3.63 12.91 2.12
N GLU A 286 4.93 12.88 2.42
CA GLU A 286 5.59 13.82 3.34
C GLU A 286 5.33 15.28 2.92
N GLY A 287 5.28 15.54 1.61
CA GLY A 287 4.99 16.86 1.05
C GLY A 287 3.54 17.31 1.27
N ASN A 288 2.61 16.42 1.55
CA ASN A 288 1.20 16.76 1.83
C ASN A 288 1.00 17.24 3.28
N THR A 289 1.62 18.37 3.61
CA THR A 289 1.62 18.93 4.97
C THR A 289 0.23 19.21 5.53
N ASN A 290 -0.76 19.46 4.67
CA ASN A 290 -2.14 19.70 5.09
C ASN A 290 -2.78 18.39 5.59
N ALA A 291 -2.66 17.31 4.84
CA ALA A 291 -3.16 16.00 5.25
C ALA A 291 -2.43 15.49 6.50
N VAL A 292 -1.10 15.60 6.55
CA VAL A 292 -0.29 15.23 7.72
C VAL A 292 -0.80 15.91 8.98
N ARG A 293 -1.03 17.24 8.97
CA ARG A 293 -1.57 17.98 10.12
C ARG A 293 -2.95 17.51 10.55
N VAL A 294 -3.81 17.11 9.60
CA VAL A 294 -5.13 16.54 9.92
C VAL A 294 -4.96 15.22 10.66
N TYR A 295 -4.13 14.32 10.13
CA TYR A 295 -3.90 13.01 10.73
C TYR A 295 -3.23 13.09 12.11
N GLU A 296 -2.23 13.96 12.27
CA GLU A 296 -1.59 14.19 13.58
C GLU A 296 -2.59 14.69 14.65
N ARG A 297 -3.52 15.60 14.27
CA ARG A 297 -4.57 16.09 15.18
C ARG A 297 -5.56 15.00 15.58
N LEU A 298 -5.81 14.02 14.70
CA LEU A 298 -6.65 12.87 14.97
C LEU A 298 -5.96 11.81 15.84
N GLY A 299 -4.65 11.94 16.05
CA GLY A 299 -3.88 11.03 16.90
C GLY A 299 -2.96 10.07 16.14
N PHE A 300 -2.92 10.14 14.82
CA PHE A 300 -1.95 9.36 14.03
C PHE A 300 -0.52 9.78 14.36
N ARG A 301 0.37 8.79 14.37
CA ARG A 301 1.82 8.99 14.53
C ARG A 301 2.54 8.27 13.40
N ARG A 302 3.60 8.87 12.89
CA ARG A 302 4.47 8.23 11.90
C ARG A 302 5.15 7.02 12.53
N THR A 303 5.01 5.87 11.89
CA THR A 303 5.61 4.58 12.32
C THR A 303 6.70 4.13 11.37
N SER A 304 6.55 4.38 10.07
CA SER A 304 7.60 4.11 9.10
C SER A 304 7.64 5.16 7.99
N THR A 305 8.69 5.09 7.19
CA THR A 305 8.91 5.97 6.05
C THR A 305 9.35 5.12 4.87
N ASP A 306 8.61 5.21 3.78
CA ASP A 306 8.94 4.54 2.53
C ASP A 306 9.46 5.57 1.53
N VAL A 307 10.55 5.22 0.85
CA VAL A 307 11.18 6.10 -0.13
C VAL A 307 11.08 5.49 -1.51
N CYS A 308 10.48 6.23 -2.41
CA CYS A 308 10.48 5.89 -3.83
C CYS A 308 11.66 6.58 -4.52
N PHE A 309 12.51 5.79 -5.15
CA PHE A 309 13.56 6.27 -6.04
C PHE A 309 13.16 5.96 -7.49
N HIS A 310 13.46 6.85 -8.41
CA HIS A 310 13.18 6.62 -9.82
C HIS A 310 14.41 6.78 -10.70
N ARG A 311 14.42 6.03 -11.78
CA ARG A 311 15.39 6.17 -12.86
C ARG A 311 14.71 5.95 -14.20
N GLN A 312 15.04 6.80 -15.17
CA GLN A 312 14.69 6.63 -16.58
C GLN A 312 15.98 6.42 -17.37
N LEU A 313 16.05 5.33 -18.13
CA LEU A 313 17.12 5.16 -19.11
C LEU A 313 16.88 6.14 -20.25
N THR A 314 17.85 7.00 -20.51
CA THR A 314 17.89 7.92 -21.67
C THR A 314 18.31 7.18 -22.93
#